data_c7ea9de64bffd98af420d1d7283e5b9b
#
_entry.id   c7ea9de64bffd98af420d1d7283e5b9b
#
_cell.length_a   1.000
_cell.length_b   1.000
_cell.length_c   1.000
_cell.angle_alpha   90.00
_cell.angle_beta   90.00
_cell.angle_gamma   90.00
#
_symmetry.space_group_name_H-M   'P 1'
#
loop_
_entity.id
_entity.type
_entity.pdbx_description
1 polymer ?
#
loop_
_entity_poly.entity_id
_entity_poly.type
_entity_poly.pdbx_seq_one_letter_code
_entity_poly.pdbx_strand_id
1 'polypeptide(L)'
;LGQCEKGSAAYIQIAGETNPVLAPVTSDQIATVLAGDTATVEPAIAVPQEDGLSLLTRVDQVDPLSLHDYRSSGGYQALARAIEMGPDAVIAAIEAAGLRGRGGAAFPAAVKWASVADHPERTKYIVCNADESETGTFKDRVLMEGDPFAIVEAMTIAAFATGAEEGFIYVRGEYPAAEARLANAIRQTRNEGLLGDSVMDAGFDFDIRIRRGAGAYICGEETALFNSIEGYRGEPRSKPPYPTDVGLFGKPTVVNNVETLAAILGIVLGTASGDTKLFCLSGAIGRPGVYEVPFGTSLRELLDLAGGVDGELQAVLVGGAAGSFIDLDHLDTALTFDAMAAIGASLGSGAVMVFNADADMGAAVRRIAAFFRDESCGQCVPCRVGTVRQEEALARMVGGSDEAEVLADLAAALRDASICGLGQLAAEAVQSAVKLELLR
;
A
#
# COMPACT_ATOMS: atom_id res chain seq x y z
N LEU A 1 -10.50 -4.65 3.89
CA LEU A 1 -11.39 -4.44 2.73
C LEU A 1 -11.18 -3.08 2.04
N GLY A 2 -10.24 -2.24 2.51
CA GLY A 2 -9.96 -0.92 1.95
C GLY A 2 -11.14 0.06 1.96
N GLN A 3 -12.06 -0.08 2.91
CA GLN A 3 -13.27 0.74 3.08
C GLN A 3 -13.29 1.46 4.42
N CYS A 4 -12.11 1.76 4.96
CA CYS A 4 -11.97 2.36 6.30
C CYS A 4 -12.67 3.73 6.40
N GLU A 5 -12.78 4.45 5.29
CA GLU A 5 -13.46 5.74 5.19
C GLU A 5 -15.00 5.64 5.32
N LYS A 6 -15.56 4.44 5.14
CA LYS A 6 -17.01 4.22 5.16
C LYS A 6 -17.53 3.53 6.42
N GLY A 7 -16.63 3.23 7.37
CA GLY A 7 -16.98 2.51 8.58
C GLY A 7 -17.17 1.00 8.36
N SER A 8 -18.27 0.43 8.84
CA SER A 8 -18.51 -1.01 8.73
C SER A 8 -18.52 -1.51 7.29
N ALA A 9 -17.72 -2.52 6.98
CA ALA A 9 -17.66 -3.14 5.67
C ALA A 9 -17.74 -4.65 5.75
N ALA A 10 -18.32 -5.29 4.74
CA ALA A 10 -18.40 -6.74 4.60
C ALA A 10 -17.94 -7.18 3.21
N TYR A 11 -17.13 -8.22 3.17
CA TYR A 11 -16.78 -8.96 1.96
C TYR A 11 -17.56 -10.26 1.96
N ILE A 12 -18.29 -10.50 0.88
CA ILE A 12 -19.17 -11.66 0.78
C ILE A 12 -18.61 -12.59 -0.30
N GLN A 13 -18.36 -13.83 0.08
CA GLN A 13 -17.84 -14.84 -0.82
C GLN A 13 -18.93 -15.87 -1.13
N ILE A 14 -19.35 -15.94 -2.40
CA ILE A 14 -20.35 -16.87 -2.88
C ILE A 14 -19.70 -17.75 -3.95
N ALA A 15 -19.79 -19.07 -3.78
CA ALA A 15 -19.21 -20.01 -4.72
C ALA A 15 -19.85 -19.88 -6.13
N GLY A 16 -19.01 -19.61 -7.14
CA GLY A 16 -19.45 -19.48 -8.53
C GLY A 16 -19.97 -18.11 -8.95
N GLU A 17 -19.93 -17.12 -8.06
CA GLU A 17 -20.38 -15.74 -8.31
C GLU A 17 -19.26 -14.72 -8.10
N THR A 18 -19.51 -13.47 -8.54
CA THR A 18 -18.64 -12.34 -8.19
C THR A 18 -18.80 -12.03 -6.71
N ASN A 19 -17.69 -11.82 -6.02
CA ASN A 19 -17.68 -11.59 -4.58
C ASN A 19 -17.84 -10.09 -4.28
N PRO A 20 -19.02 -9.60 -3.82
CA PRO A 20 -19.22 -8.18 -3.57
C PRO A 20 -18.57 -7.72 -2.26
N VAL A 21 -18.21 -6.44 -2.24
CA VAL A 21 -17.85 -5.69 -1.03
C VAL A 21 -18.96 -4.67 -0.75
N LEU A 22 -19.51 -4.70 0.45
CA LEU A 22 -20.51 -3.76 0.91
C LEU A 22 -19.89 -2.78 1.92
N ALA A 23 -20.03 -1.48 1.69
CA ALA A 23 -19.58 -0.44 2.61
C ALA A 23 -20.30 0.91 2.35
N PRO A 24 -20.89 1.54 3.35
CA PRO A 24 -21.11 0.99 4.69
C PRO A 24 -22.11 -0.17 4.65
N VAL A 25 -22.04 -1.07 5.63
CA VAL A 25 -22.95 -2.20 5.72
C VAL A 25 -23.77 -2.15 7.00
N THR A 26 -25.08 -2.38 6.90
CA THR A 26 -25.99 -2.54 8.02
C THR A 26 -26.28 -4.02 8.29
N SER A 27 -26.76 -4.33 9.50
CA SER A 27 -27.19 -5.69 9.86
C SER A 27 -28.26 -6.23 8.92
N ASP A 28 -29.20 -5.37 8.48
CA ASP A 28 -30.28 -5.76 7.58
C ASP A 28 -29.77 -6.08 6.16
N GLN A 29 -28.77 -5.34 5.67
CA GLN A 29 -28.11 -5.64 4.40
C GLN A 29 -27.35 -6.96 4.44
N ILE A 30 -26.68 -7.26 5.56
CA ILE A 30 -26.04 -8.58 5.76
C ILE A 30 -27.10 -9.68 5.75
N ALA A 31 -28.22 -9.49 6.45
CA ALA A 31 -29.32 -10.46 6.49
C ALA A 31 -29.92 -10.69 5.09
N THR A 32 -30.11 -9.63 4.30
CA THR A 32 -30.63 -9.67 2.93
C THR A 32 -29.70 -10.49 2.03
N VAL A 33 -28.39 -10.25 2.08
CA VAL A 33 -27.42 -11.02 1.30
C VAL A 33 -27.35 -12.49 1.74
N LEU A 34 -27.38 -12.75 3.03
CA LEU A 34 -27.44 -14.14 3.55
C LEU A 34 -28.72 -14.86 3.15
N ALA A 35 -29.81 -14.12 2.86
CA ALA A 35 -31.04 -14.66 2.32
C ALA A 35 -31.01 -14.91 0.80
N GLY A 36 -29.90 -14.59 0.11
CA GLY A 36 -29.68 -14.85 -1.31
C GLY A 36 -30.02 -13.68 -2.24
N ASP A 37 -30.32 -12.50 -1.71
CA ASP A 37 -30.47 -11.29 -2.51
C ASP A 37 -29.14 -10.57 -2.64
N THR A 38 -28.49 -10.72 -3.81
CA THR A 38 -27.15 -10.21 -4.11
C THR A 38 -27.16 -8.85 -4.82
N ALA A 39 -28.16 -8.01 -4.62
CA ALA A 39 -28.15 -6.64 -5.12
C ALA A 39 -26.93 -5.89 -4.59
N THR A 40 -25.86 -5.86 -5.38
CA THR A 40 -24.57 -5.27 -5.02
C THR A 40 -24.61 -3.77 -5.20
N VAL A 41 -24.43 -3.04 -4.13
CA VAL A 41 -24.04 -1.63 -4.22
C VAL A 41 -22.51 -1.61 -4.38
N GLU A 42 -22.02 -1.28 -5.56
CA GLU A 42 -20.59 -0.97 -5.71
C GLU A 42 -20.27 0.23 -4.80
N PRO A 43 -19.30 0.11 -3.90
CA PRO A 43 -18.95 1.22 -3.03
C PRO A 43 -18.32 2.33 -3.87
N ALA A 44 -18.92 3.52 -3.86
CA ALA A 44 -18.28 4.69 -4.46
C ALA A 44 -16.92 4.95 -3.80
N ILE A 45 -15.91 5.26 -4.60
CA ILE A 45 -14.59 5.66 -4.11
C ILE A 45 -14.70 7.13 -3.71
N ALA A 46 -14.56 7.43 -2.41
CA ALA A 46 -14.55 8.81 -1.93
C ALA A 46 -13.16 9.41 -2.11
N VAL A 47 -12.93 10.10 -3.20
CA VAL A 47 -11.72 10.89 -3.43
C VAL A 47 -12.12 12.34 -3.40
N PRO A 48 -11.64 13.16 -2.45
CA PRO A 48 -11.84 14.60 -2.48
C PRO A 48 -11.17 15.19 -3.72
N GLN A 49 -11.93 15.92 -4.52
CA GLN A 49 -11.43 16.61 -5.71
C GLN A 49 -10.74 17.91 -5.29
N GLU A 50 -9.45 18.03 -5.60
CA GLU A 50 -8.67 19.23 -5.33
C GLU A 50 -7.85 19.62 -6.55
N ASP A 51 -7.57 20.91 -6.72
CA ASP A 51 -6.67 21.41 -7.76
C ASP A 51 -5.23 20.96 -7.47
N GLY A 52 -4.46 20.68 -8.53
CA GLY A 52 -3.03 20.36 -8.42
C GLY A 52 -2.71 18.88 -8.18
N LEU A 53 -3.65 17.97 -8.37
CA LEU A 53 -3.40 16.52 -8.31
C LEU A 53 -2.47 16.06 -9.44
N SER A 54 -1.62 15.08 -9.14
CA SER A 54 -0.77 14.40 -10.13
C SER A 54 -1.08 12.92 -10.26
N LEU A 55 -1.29 12.24 -9.13
CA LEU A 55 -1.58 10.80 -9.06
C LEU A 55 -3.08 10.51 -9.24
N LEU A 56 -3.95 11.37 -8.72
CA LEU A 56 -5.40 11.19 -8.72
C LEU A 56 -6.11 11.93 -9.87
N THR A 57 -5.37 12.56 -10.77
CA THR A 57 -5.90 13.45 -11.83
C THR A 57 -6.97 12.77 -12.69
N ARG A 58 -6.86 11.48 -12.97
CA ARG A 58 -7.80 10.74 -13.82
C ARG A 58 -8.87 9.98 -13.04
N VAL A 59 -8.68 9.80 -11.74
CA VAL A 59 -9.65 9.11 -10.88
C VAL A 59 -10.97 9.89 -10.89
N ASP A 60 -12.09 9.20 -11.15
CA ASP A 60 -13.44 9.76 -11.32
C ASP A 60 -13.62 10.76 -12.49
N GLN A 61 -12.56 11.01 -13.30
CA GLN A 61 -12.61 11.87 -14.48
C GLN A 61 -12.58 11.07 -15.79
N VAL A 62 -11.99 9.90 -15.78
CA VAL A 62 -11.77 9.05 -16.95
C VAL A 62 -12.43 7.69 -16.69
N ASP A 63 -13.10 7.12 -17.68
CA ASP A 63 -13.67 5.78 -17.57
C ASP A 63 -12.54 4.75 -17.36
N PRO A 64 -12.42 4.12 -16.19
CA PRO A 64 -11.36 3.16 -15.89
C PRO A 64 -11.46 1.85 -16.70
N LEU A 65 -12.55 1.66 -17.44
CA LEU A 65 -12.75 0.51 -18.30
C LEU A 65 -12.40 0.78 -19.77
N SER A 66 -12.06 2.04 -20.14
CA SER A 66 -11.85 2.50 -21.51
C SER A 66 -10.39 2.89 -21.77
N LEU A 67 -9.66 2.08 -22.54
CA LEU A 67 -8.32 2.45 -23.03
C LEU A 67 -8.37 3.70 -23.93
N HIS A 68 -9.46 3.88 -24.68
CA HIS A 68 -9.65 5.05 -25.53
C HIS A 68 -9.67 6.33 -24.68
N ASP A 69 -10.44 6.35 -23.60
CA ASP A 69 -10.57 7.53 -22.73
C ASP A 69 -9.26 7.79 -21.98
N TYR A 70 -8.58 6.73 -21.50
CA TYR A 70 -7.25 6.84 -20.92
C TYR A 70 -6.26 7.49 -21.89
N ARG A 71 -6.21 7.05 -23.16
CA ARG A 71 -5.33 7.66 -24.19
C ARG A 71 -5.73 9.09 -24.52
N SER A 72 -7.02 9.40 -24.54
CA SER A 72 -7.52 10.75 -24.79
C SER A 72 -7.15 11.72 -23.66
N SER A 73 -6.94 11.23 -22.44
CA SER A 73 -6.43 11.99 -21.29
C SER A 73 -4.89 12.05 -21.19
N GLY A 74 -4.16 11.65 -22.24
CA GLY A 74 -2.69 11.66 -22.27
C GLY A 74 -2.02 10.33 -21.90
N GLY A 75 -2.79 9.26 -21.69
CA GLY A 75 -2.26 7.94 -21.43
C GLY A 75 -1.36 7.42 -22.56
N TYR A 76 -0.35 6.63 -22.20
CA TYR A 76 0.72 6.10 -23.07
C TYR A 76 1.68 7.14 -23.65
N GLN A 77 1.54 8.42 -23.32
CA GLN A 77 2.54 9.43 -23.65
C GLN A 77 3.83 9.25 -22.83
N ALA A 78 3.69 8.78 -21.56
CA ALA A 78 4.85 8.51 -20.72
C ALA A 78 5.68 7.33 -21.26
N LEU A 79 5.04 6.26 -21.69
CA LEU A 79 5.75 5.13 -22.32
C LEU A 79 6.43 5.54 -23.63
N ALA A 80 5.75 6.30 -24.52
CA ALA A 80 6.35 6.82 -25.73
C ALA A 80 7.59 7.69 -25.40
N ARG A 81 7.48 8.56 -24.42
CA ARG A 81 8.57 9.39 -23.94
C ARG A 81 9.73 8.57 -23.35
N ALA A 82 9.43 7.54 -22.57
CA ALA A 82 10.44 6.62 -22.02
C ALA A 82 11.25 5.94 -23.14
N ILE A 83 10.57 5.46 -24.18
CA ILE A 83 11.20 4.83 -25.34
C ILE A 83 12.14 5.83 -26.06
N GLU A 84 11.70 7.08 -26.26
CA GLU A 84 12.54 8.14 -26.84
C GLU A 84 13.77 8.46 -25.97
N MET A 85 13.63 8.46 -24.66
CA MET A 85 14.71 8.75 -23.71
C MET A 85 15.76 7.64 -23.66
N GLY A 86 15.32 6.40 -23.79
CA GLY A 86 16.14 5.20 -23.54
C GLY A 86 16.21 4.78 -22.07
N PRO A 87 16.55 3.49 -21.82
CA PRO A 87 16.46 2.87 -20.48
C PRO A 87 17.24 3.62 -19.39
N ASP A 88 18.50 3.96 -19.66
CA ASP A 88 19.38 4.61 -18.67
C ASP A 88 18.86 6.00 -18.27
N ALA A 89 18.32 6.74 -19.25
CA ALA A 89 17.81 8.09 -19.00
C ALA A 89 16.48 8.04 -18.20
N VAL A 90 15.68 6.98 -18.34
CA VAL A 90 14.49 6.75 -17.50
C VAL A 90 14.92 6.53 -16.04
N ILE A 91 15.91 5.66 -15.79
CA ILE A 91 16.43 5.40 -14.43
C ILE A 91 17.01 6.70 -13.85
N ALA A 92 17.79 7.45 -14.62
CA ALA A 92 18.35 8.72 -14.17
C ALA A 92 17.27 9.77 -13.84
N ALA A 93 16.17 9.82 -14.58
CA ALA A 93 15.04 10.71 -14.27
C ALA A 93 14.38 10.35 -12.93
N ILE A 94 14.19 9.06 -12.65
CA ILE A 94 13.65 8.57 -11.38
C ILE A 94 14.61 8.87 -10.22
N GLU A 95 15.93 8.75 -10.44
CA GLU A 95 16.96 9.10 -9.48
C GLU A 95 16.95 10.60 -9.16
N ALA A 96 16.94 11.43 -10.21
CA ALA A 96 16.90 12.90 -10.07
C ALA A 96 15.64 13.39 -9.35
N ALA A 97 14.50 12.72 -9.55
CA ALA A 97 13.26 12.98 -8.81
C ALA A 97 13.31 12.50 -7.33
N GLY A 98 14.33 11.74 -6.94
CA GLY A 98 14.46 11.20 -5.59
C GLY A 98 13.31 10.27 -5.20
N LEU A 99 12.67 9.56 -6.14
CA LEU A 99 11.51 8.74 -5.89
C LEU A 99 11.83 7.61 -4.90
N ARG A 100 11.19 7.65 -3.73
CA ARG A 100 11.23 6.59 -2.73
C ARG A 100 9.97 5.72 -2.78
N GLY A 101 10.09 4.46 -2.39
CA GLY A 101 8.97 3.53 -2.28
C GLY A 101 7.85 4.06 -1.38
N ARG A 102 6.60 3.93 -1.85
CA ARG A 102 5.36 4.43 -1.20
C ARG A 102 4.62 3.34 -0.41
N GLY A 103 5.13 2.11 -0.41
CA GLY A 103 4.55 0.97 0.32
C GLY A 103 4.95 0.85 1.80
N GLY A 104 5.72 1.83 2.34
CA GLY A 104 6.13 1.87 3.76
C GLY A 104 7.64 1.87 3.98
N ALA A 105 8.43 1.08 3.25
CA ALA A 105 9.87 0.95 3.45
C ALA A 105 10.72 2.14 2.95
N ALA A 106 10.16 3.03 2.14
CA ALA A 106 10.80 4.26 1.62
C ALA A 106 12.18 4.05 0.93
N PHE A 107 12.45 2.87 0.38
CA PHE A 107 13.70 2.58 -0.31
C PHE A 107 13.74 3.32 -1.67
N PRO A 108 14.90 3.89 -2.11
CA PRO A 108 15.01 4.59 -3.39
C PRO A 108 14.68 3.67 -4.59
N ALA A 109 13.72 4.07 -5.42
CA ALA A 109 13.26 3.25 -6.54
C ALA A 109 14.35 3.07 -7.61
N ALA A 110 15.09 4.15 -7.95
CA ALA A 110 16.15 4.12 -8.95
C ALA A 110 17.27 3.13 -8.63
N VAL A 111 17.63 2.98 -7.33
CA VAL A 111 18.66 2.02 -6.88
C VAL A 111 18.24 0.58 -7.19
N LYS A 112 16.98 0.23 -6.95
CA LYS A 112 16.46 -1.12 -7.30
C LYS A 112 16.49 -1.34 -8.81
N TRP A 113 16.07 -0.33 -9.59
CA TRP A 113 15.99 -0.43 -11.05
C TRP A 113 17.37 -0.56 -11.66
N ALA A 114 18.33 0.28 -11.25
CA ALA A 114 19.70 0.21 -11.71
C ALA A 114 20.33 -1.15 -11.40
N SER A 115 20.16 -1.66 -10.17
CA SER A 115 20.70 -2.97 -9.77
C SER A 115 20.18 -4.11 -10.65
N VAL A 116 18.89 -4.10 -11.02
CA VAL A 116 18.32 -5.12 -11.92
C VAL A 116 18.71 -4.87 -13.36
N ALA A 117 18.76 -3.61 -13.83
CA ALA A 117 19.20 -3.28 -15.19
C ALA A 117 20.63 -3.79 -15.47
N ASP A 118 21.56 -3.53 -14.53
CA ASP A 118 22.97 -3.91 -14.62
C ASP A 118 23.24 -5.40 -14.41
N HIS A 119 22.25 -6.15 -13.90
CA HIS A 119 22.44 -7.57 -13.59
C HIS A 119 22.64 -8.39 -14.88
N PRO A 120 23.65 -9.31 -14.95
CA PRO A 120 23.97 -10.04 -16.17
C PRO A 120 22.94 -11.11 -16.57
N GLU A 121 22.05 -11.49 -15.67
CA GLU A 121 20.95 -12.42 -15.96
C GLU A 121 19.99 -11.82 -17.00
N ARG A 122 19.62 -12.62 -18.02
CA ARG A 122 18.68 -12.16 -19.06
C ARG A 122 17.25 -12.12 -18.57
N THR A 123 16.85 -13.15 -17.83
CA THR A 123 15.49 -13.25 -17.31
C THR A 123 15.35 -12.36 -16.07
N LYS A 124 14.52 -11.36 -16.14
CA LYS A 124 14.26 -10.40 -15.07
C LYS A 124 12.75 -10.22 -14.91
N TYR A 125 12.31 -9.85 -13.71
CA TYR A 125 10.89 -9.67 -13.44
C TYR A 125 10.58 -8.29 -12.87
N ILE A 126 9.40 -7.78 -13.23
CA ILE A 126 8.76 -6.63 -12.58
C ILE A 126 7.58 -7.13 -11.75
N VAL A 127 7.52 -6.75 -10.48
CA VAL A 127 6.39 -7.09 -9.60
C VAL A 127 5.75 -5.81 -9.07
N CYS A 128 4.48 -5.62 -9.39
CA CYS A 128 3.63 -4.65 -8.72
C CYS A 128 3.10 -5.29 -7.44
N ASN A 129 3.55 -4.77 -6.30
CA ASN A 129 3.02 -5.16 -5.00
C ASN A 129 1.72 -4.39 -4.75
N ALA A 130 0.61 -5.05 -5.02
CA ALA A 130 -0.75 -4.57 -4.84
C ALA A 130 -1.45 -5.29 -3.66
N ASP A 131 -0.65 -5.85 -2.73
CA ASP A 131 -1.12 -6.40 -1.46
C ASP A 131 -1.22 -5.28 -0.41
N GLU A 132 -2.18 -4.39 -0.60
CA GLU A 132 -2.47 -3.28 0.30
C GLU A 132 -3.22 -3.77 1.52
N SER A 133 -2.50 -4.34 2.48
CA SER A 133 -3.07 -5.02 3.64
C SER A 133 -2.79 -4.31 4.97
N GLU A 134 -2.04 -3.19 4.96
CA GLU A 134 -1.82 -2.36 6.14
C GLU A 134 -3.12 -1.73 6.62
N THR A 135 -3.41 -1.85 7.92
CA THR A 135 -4.64 -1.34 8.52
C THR A 135 -4.78 0.17 8.31
N GLY A 136 -5.92 0.60 7.78
CA GLY A 136 -6.18 2.00 7.48
C GLY A 136 -5.68 2.49 6.12
N THR A 137 -5.04 1.62 5.31
CA THR A 137 -4.55 1.95 3.98
C THR A 137 -5.52 1.49 2.90
N PHE A 138 -5.86 2.37 1.93
CA PHE A 138 -6.76 2.09 0.80
C PHE A 138 -6.48 2.97 -0.43
N LYS A 139 -5.31 3.59 -0.52
CA LYS A 139 -4.88 4.47 -1.62
C LYS A 139 -4.57 3.69 -2.91
N ASP A 140 -3.93 2.52 -2.77
CA ASP A 140 -3.58 1.68 -3.91
C ASP A 140 -4.83 1.10 -4.57
N ARG A 141 -5.84 0.77 -3.76
CA ARG A 141 -7.16 0.39 -4.25
C ARG A 141 -7.78 1.49 -5.11
N VAL A 142 -7.74 2.76 -4.66
CA VAL A 142 -8.25 3.91 -5.42
C VAL A 142 -7.57 4.02 -6.78
N LEU A 143 -6.26 3.89 -6.83
CA LEU A 143 -5.48 3.92 -8.09
C LEU A 143 -5.83 2.73 -9.00
N MET A 144 -5.86 1.51 -8.46
CA MET A 144 -6.16 0.30 -9.25
C MET A 144 -7.59 0.27 -9.78
N GLU A 145 -8.54 0.82 -9.04
CA GLU A 145 -9.93 0.91 -9.46
C GLU A 145 -10.21 2.13 -10.33
N GLY A 146 -9.58 3.27 -10.06
CA GLY A 146 -9.83 4.53 -10.77
C GLY A 146 -8.96 4.76 -12.00
N ASP A 147 -7.71 4.23 -12.02
CA ASP A 147 -6.76 4.44 -13.12
C ASP A 147 -5.90 3.20 -13.40
N PRO A 148 -6.51 2.04 -13.71
CA PRO A 148 -5.81 0.76 -13.87
C PRO A 148 -4.81 0.77 -15.04
N PHE A 149 -5.07 1.56 -16.11
CA PHE A 149 -4.18 1.66 -17.27
C PHE A 149 -2.87 2.34 -16.92
N ALA A 150 -2.88 3.30 -15.98
CA ALA A 150 -1.66 3.95 -15.49
C ALA A 150 -0.70 2.96 -14.83
N ILE A 151 -1.22 1.98 -14.10
CA ILE A 151 -0.40 0.95 -13.47
C ILE A 151 0.24 0.04 -14.53
N VAL A 152 -0.54 -0.35 -15.56
CA VAL A 152 -0.03 -1.17 -16.68
C VAL A 152 1.04 -0.40 -17.45
N GLU A 153 0.82 0.87 -17.80
CA GLU A 153 1.80 1.73 -18.49
C GLU A 153 3.08 1.88 -17.65
N ALA A 154 2.97 2.17 -16.36
CA ALA A 154 4.12 2.34 -15.47
C ALA A 154 4.95 1.06 -15.32
N MET A 155 4.30 -0.11 -15.25
CA MET A 155 5.01 -1.39 -15.25
C MET A 155 5.74 -1.64 -16.57
N THR A 156 5.15 -1.25 -17.70
CA THR A 156 5.77 -1.37 -19.01
C THR A 156 7.01 -0.46 -19.13
N ILE A 157 6.95 0.76 -18.58
CA ILE A 157 8.12 1.65 -18.46
C ILE A 157 9.21 1.02 -17.58
N ALA A 158 8.83 0.43 -16.44
CA ALA A 158 9.78 -0.25 -15.57
C ALA A 158 10.46 -1.43 -16.26
N ALA A 159 9.72 -2.21 -17.04
CA ALA A 159 10.24 -3.32 -17.83
C ALA A 159 11.21 -2.84 -18.92
N PHE A 160 10.84 -1.81 -19.67
CA PHE A 160 11.72 -1.19 -20.67
C PHE A 160 13.04 -0.72 -20.05
N ALA A 161 12.97 -0.03 -18.91
CA ALA A 161 14.15 0.53 -18.25
C ALA A 161 15.08 -0.54 -17.64
N THR A 162 14.55 -1.71 -17.23
CA THR A 162 15.33 -2.74 -16.53
C THR A 162 15.66 -3.95 -17.41
N GLY A 163 15.05 -4.05 -18.60
CA GLY A 163 15.18 -5.19 -19.50
C GLY A 163 14.41 -6.43 -19.03
N ALA A 164 13.32 -6.24 -18.27
CA ALA A 164 12.44 -7.33 -17.89
C ALA A 164 11.43 -7.64 -19.02
N GLU A 165 11.14 -8.92 -19.22
CA GLU A 165 10.20 -9.39 -20.26
C GLU A 165 8.87 -9.85 -19.67
N GLU A 166 8.78 -10.05 -18.37
CA GLU A 166 7.55 -10.53 -17.69
C GLU A 166 7.29 -9.77 -16.38
N GLY A 167 6.04 -9.43 -16.14
CA GLY A 167 5.58 -8.77 -14.93
C GLY A 167 4.44 -9.49 -14.22
N PHE A 168 4.35 -9.26 -12.91
CA PHE A 168 3.26 -9.77 -12.08
C PHE A 168 2.63 -8.63 -11.29
N ILE A 169 1.29 -8.55 -11.29
CA ILE A 169 0.54 -7.76 -10.34
C ILE A 169 0.04 -8.71 -9.27
N TYR A 170 0.57 -8.60 -8.06
CA TYR A 170 0.08 -9.37 -6.93
C TYR A 170 -0.99 -8.55 -6.19
N VAL A 171 -2.24 -8.89 -6.44
CA VAL A 171 -3.40 -8.19 -5.88
C VAL A 171 -4.02 -9.00 -4.76
N ARG A 172 -4.37 -8.34 -3.64
CA ARG A 172 -5.02 -9.02 -2.53
C ARG A 172 -6.41 -9.52 -2.91
N GLY A 173 -6.79 -10.69 -2.37
CA GLY A 173 -8.04 -11.37 -2.69
C GLY A 173 -9.31 -10.60 -2.35
N GLU A 174 -9.22 -9.61 -1.45
CA GLU A 174 -10.32 -8.76 -0.99
C GLU A 174 -10.60 -7.56 -1.91
N TYR A 175 -9.85 -7.42 -3.04
CA TYR A 175 -10.05 -6.35 -4.01
C TYR A 175 -10.54 -6.89 -5.38
N PRO A 176 -11.73 -7.51 -5.45
CA PRO A 176 -12.22 -8.13 -6.70
C PRO A 176 -12.47 -7.10 -7.81
N ALA A 177 -12.88 -5.87 -7.47
CA ALA A 177 -13.09 -4.82 -8.46
C ALA A 177 -11.75 -4.35 -9.07
N ALA A 178 -10.70 -4.18 -8.26
CA ALA A 178 -9.36 -3.85 -8.73
C ALA A 178 -8.82 -4.96 -9.66
N GLU A 179 -8.95 -6.24 -9.27
CA GLU A 179 -8.55 -7.38 -10.10
C GLU A 179 -9.25 -7.35 -11.46
N ALA A 180 -10.58 -7.15 -11.48
CA ALA A 180 -11.36 -7.12 -12.72
C ALA A 180 -10.96 -5.95 -13.63
N ARG A 181 -10.73 -4.74 -13.07
CA ARG A 181 -10.32 -3.55 -13.83
C ARG A 181 -8.91 -3.69 -14.38
N LEU A 182 -7.97 -4.20 -13.59
CA LEU A 182 -6.60 -4.50 -14.06
C LEU A 182 -6.60 -5.58 -15.15
N ALA A 183 -7.38 -6.64 -15.00
CA ALA A 183 -7.51 -7.67 -16.03
C ALA A 183 -8.08 -7.11 -17.35
N ASN A 184 -9.06 -6.19 -17.25
CA ASN A 184 -9.60 -5.49 -18.42
C ASN A 184 -8.53 -4.60 -19.07
N ALA A 185 -7.76 -3.82 -18.27
CA ALA A 185 -6.69 -2.97 -18.77
C ALA A 185 -5.62 -3.78 -19.51
N ILE A 186 -5.11 -4.85 -18.91
CA ILE A 186 -4.12 -5.76 -19.53
C ILE A 186 -4.65 -6.33 -20.86
N ARG A 187 -5.90 -6.75 -20.90
CA ARG A 187 -6.48 -7.29 -22.13
C ARG A 187 -6.54 -6.25 -23.25
N GLN A 188 -7.02 -5.04 -22.97
CA GLN A 188 -7.12 -3.98 -23.97
C GLN A 188 -5.75 -3.53 -24.48
N THR A 189 -4.80 -3.32 -23.57
CA THR A 189 -3.43 -2.90 -23.92
C THR A 189 -2.70 -3.95 -24.77
N ARG A 190 -2.89 -5.24 -24.46
CA ARG A 190 -2.34 -6.34 -25.27
C ARG A 190 -2.92 -6.35 -26.69
N ASN A 191 -4.24 -6.12 -26.82
CA ASN A 191 -4.90 -6.08 -28.14
C ASN A 191 -4.43 -4.91 -29.02
N GLU A 192 -3.95 -3.82 -28.41
CA GLU A 192 -3.47 -2.60 -29.11
C GLU A 192 -1.94 -2.57 -29.27
N GLY A 193 -1.22 -3.68 -29.00
CA GLY A 193 0.24 -3.74 -29.12
C GLY A 193 1.01 -2.86 -28.11
N LEU A 194 0.36 -2.49 -27.00
CA LEU A 194 0.95 -1.73 -25.91
C LEU A 194 1.50 -2.64 -24.81
N LEU A 195 1.32 -3.95 -24.97
CA LEU A 195 1.77 -5.03 -24.11
C LEU A 195 1.90 -6.31 -24.96
N GLY A 196 2.82 -7.21 -24.61
CA GLY A 196 3.13 -8.45 -25.35
C GLY A 196 4.39 -8.32 -26.17
N ASP A 197 4.37 -8.87 -27.38
CA ASP A 197 5.52 -8.89 -28.30
C ASP A 197 5.72 -7.50 -28.94
N SER A 198 6.97 -7.05 -29.03
CA SER A 198 7.38 -5.79 -29.68
C SER A 198 6.50 -4.58 -29.29
N VAL A 199 6.45 -4.29 -27.99
CA VAL A 199 5.65 -3.19 -27.44
C VAL A 199 5.87 -1.89 -28.21
N MET A 200 4.80 -1.28 -28.72
CA MET A 200 4.82 -0.06 -29.55
C MET A 200 5.81 -0.12 -30.73
N ASP A 201 6.09 -1.29 -31.29
CA ASP A 201 7.12 -1.53 -32.31
C ASP A 201 8.55 -1.09 -31.91
N ALA A 202 8.81 -0.97 -30.61
CA ALA A 202 10.11 -0.48 -30.09
C ALA A 202 11.14 -1.59 -29.85
N GLY A 203 10.85 -2.82 -30.25
CA GLY A 203 11.80 -3.94 -30.21
C GLY A 203 12.09 -4.52 -28.84
N PHE A 204 11.19 -4.36 -27.88
CA PHE A 204 11.21 -5.06 -26.61
C PHE A 204 9.85 -5.73 -26.34
N ASP A 205 9.91 -6.85 -25.63
CA ASP A 205 8.73 -7.63 -25.26
C ASP A 205 8.45 -7.44 -23.78
N PHE A 206 7.18 -7.31 -23.41
CA PHE A 206 6.77 -7.32 -22.01
C PHE A 206 5.32 -7.72 -21.86
N ASP A 207 5.03 -8.69 -21.01
CA ASP A 207 3.66 -9.10 -20.68
C ASP A 207 3.42 -9.13 -19.16
N ILE A 208 2.16 -8.94 -18.76
CA ILE A 208 1.75 -8.85 -17.35
C ILE A 208 0.76 -9.96 -17.02
N ARG A 209 0.99 -10.62 -15.88
CA ARG A 209 0.06 -11.60 -15.28
C ARG A 209 -0.43 -11.13 -13.93
N ILE A 210 -1.72 -11.31 -13.64
CA ILE A 210 -2.27 -11.08 -12.32
C ILE A 210 -2.10 -12.35 -11.48
N ARG A 211 -1.69 -12.15 -10.22
CA ARG A 211 -1.71 -13.16 -9.16
C ARG A 211 -2.57 -12.66 -8.01
N ARG A 212 -3.65 -13.37 -7.76
CA ARG A 212 -4.55 -13.08 -6.65
C ARG A 212 -4.00 -13.70 -5.36
N GLY A 213 -3.84 -12.87 -4.33
CA GLY A 213 -3.50 -13.30 -2.99
C GLY A 213 -4.69 -13.94 -2.26
N ALA A 214 -4.43 -14.56 -1.13
CA ALA A 214 -5.44 -15.22 -0.29
C ALA A 214 -5.76 -14.46 1.01
N GLY A 215 -5.44 -13.16 1.08
CA GLY A 215 -5.79 -12.30 2.21
C GLY A 215 -4.83 -12.39 3.40
N ALA A 216 -3.53 -12.45 3.16
CA ALA A 216 -2.52 -12.48 4.21
C ALA A 216 -1.62 -11.24 4.15
N TYR A 217 -1.61 -10.42 5.20
CA TYR A 217 -0.77 -9.22 5.32
C TYR A 217 0.72 -9.49 5.09
N ILE A 218 1.22 -10.66 5.56
CA ILE A 218 2.62 -11.03 5.36
C ILE A 218 3.02 -11.09 3.88
N CYS A 219 2.10 -11.34 2.97
CA CYS A 219 2.39 -11.38 1.53
C CYS A 219 2.64 -9.99 0.91
N GLY A 220 2.46 -8.91 1.67
CA GLY A 220 2.99 -7.58 1.35
C GLY A 220 4.52 -7.48 1.50
N GLU A 221 5.16 -8.36 2.27
CA GLU A 221 6.62 -8.49 2.28
C GLU A 221 7.09 -9.14 0.97
N GLU A 222 8.07 -8.50 0.29
CA GLU A 222 8.43 -8.82 -1.09
C GLU A 222 8.85 -10.29 -1.32
N THR A 223 9.50 -10.93 -0.35
CA THR A 223 9.94 -12.34 -0.49
C THR A 223 8.86 -13.34 -0.10
N ALA A 224 7.96 -12.99 0.81
CA ALA A 224 6.75 -13.76 1.10
C ALA A 224 5.78 -13.72 -0.10
N LEU A 225 5.69 -12.58 -0.77
CA LEU A 225 4.97 -12.41 -2.02
C LEU A 225 5.53 -13.34 -3.11
N PHE A 226 6.87 -13.45 -3.25
CA PHE A 226 7.48 -14.39 -4.19
C PHE A 226 7.09 -15.83 -3.89
N ASN A 227 7.20 -16.24 -2.62
CA ASN A 227 6.79 -17.58 -2.22
C ASN A 227 5.33 -17.86 -2.57
N SER A 228 4.45 -16.90 -2.37
CA SER A 228 3.03 -17.02 -2.73
C SER A 228 2.83 -17.16 -4.25
N ILE A 229 3.53 -16.38 -5.09
CA ILE A 229 3.47 -16.50 -6.56
C ILE A 229 4.00 -17.86 -7.01
N GLU A 230 5.07 -18.34 -6.40
CA GLU A 230 5.71 -19.62 -6.71
C GLU A 230 4.93 -20.86 -6.20
N GLY A 231 3.84 -20.63 -5.44
CA GLY A 231 2.98 -21.69 -4.92
C GLY A 231 3.43 -22.29 -3.60
N TYR A 232 4.35 -21.62 -2.91
CA TYR A 232 4.79 -21.97 -1.56
C TYR A 232 3.97 -21.19 -0.50
N ARG A 233 4.23 -21.54 0.76
CA ARG A 233 3.69 -20.78 1.88
C ARG A 233 4.21 -19.33 1.86
N GLY A 234 3.31 -18.36 2.07
CA GLY A 234 3.64 -16.93 2.15
C GLY A 234 4.41 -16.62 3.42
N GLU A 235 5.71 -16.87 3.40
CA GLU A 235 6.64 -16.57 4.48
C GLU A 235 7.91 -15.94 3.92
N PRO A 236 8.56 -14.99 4.65
CA PRO A 236 9.72 -14.27 4.14
C PRO A 236 10.96 -15.14 4.02
N ARG A 237 11.81 -14.80 3.04
CA ARG A 237 13.16 -15.38 2.88
C ARG A 237 14.16 -14.52 3.64
N SER A 238 15.25 -15.15 4.10
CA SER A 238 16.38 -14.42 4.69
C SER A 238 17.07 -13.56 3.64
N LYS A 239 17.44 -12.35 4.00
CA LYS A 239 18.23 -11.42 3.17
C LYS A 239 19.62 -11.24 3.81
N PRO A 240 20.74 -11.22 3.07
CA PRO A 240 20.88 -11.49 1.65
C PRO A 240 20.65 -12.96 1.25
N PRO A 241 20.42 -13.32 -0.05
CA PRO A 241 20.42 -12.40 -1.20
C PRO A 241 19.19 -11.48 -1.24
N TYR A 242 19.35 -10.31 -1.91
CA TYR A 242 18.28 -9.38 -2.09
C TYR A 242 17.44 -9.72 -3.34
N PRO A 243 16.18 -9.25 -3.43
CA PRO A 243 15.31 -9.48 -4.59
C PRO A 243 15.91 -9.04 -5.93
N THR A 244 16.73 -7.99 -5.93
CA THR A 244 17.43 -7.51 -7.12
C THR A 244 18.51 -8.47 -7.64
N ASP A 245 18.95 -9.42 -6.81
CA ASP A 245 19.90 -10.48 -7.18
C ASP A 245 19.18 -11.81 -7.37
N VAL A 246 18.41 -12.25 -6.35
CA VAL A 246 17.71 -13.54 -6.31
C VAL A 246 16.29 -13.33 -5.80
N GLY A 247 15.40 -12.94 -6.70
CA GLY A 247 13.99 -12.66 -6.42
C GLY A 247 13.04 -13.75 -6.87
N LEU A 248 12.02 -13.38 -7.63
CA LEU A 248 10.98 -14.27 -8.12
C LEU A 248 11.57 -15.33 -9.05
N PHE A 249 11.22 -16.61 -8.81
CA PHE A 249 11.76 -17.78 -9.51
C PHE A 249 13.31 -17.82 -9.52
N GLY A 250 13.94 -17.25 -8.50
CA GLY A 250 15.39 -17.19 -8.38
C GLY A 250 16.07 -16.22 -9.35
N LYS A 251 15.35 -15.24 -9.90
CA LYS A 251 15.82 -14.26 -10.89
C LYS A 251 15.78 -12.84 -10.33
N PRO A 252 16.61 -11.91 -10.86
CA PRO A 252 16.57 -10.52 -10.48
C PRO A 252 15.17 -9.93 -10.65
N THR A 253 14.67 -9.26 -9.63
CA THR A 253 13.30 -8.78 -9.59
C THR A 253 13.20 -7.39 -9.00
N VAL A 254 12.54 -6.48 -9.71
CA VAL A 254 12.11 -5.20 -9.16
C VAL A 254 10.71 -5.37 -8.55
N VAL A 255 10.56 -5.01 -7.27
CA VAL A 255 9.26 -4.92 -6.62
C VAL A 255 8.96 -3.47 -6.31
N ASN A 256 7.83 -2.96 -6.81
CA ASN A 256 7.33 -1.62 -6.51
C ASN A 256 5.87 -1.66 -6.04
N ASN A 257 5.52 -0.79 -5.10
CA ASN A 257 4.14 -0.55 -4.70
C ASN A 257 3.37 0.18 -5.81
N VAL A 258 2.04 0.09 -5.82
CA VAL A 258 1.14 0.70 -6.81
C VAL A 258 1.33 2.22 -6.92
N GLU A 259 1.33 2.96 -5.79
CA GLU A 259 1.55 4.41 -5.78
C GLU A 259 2.94 4.79 -6.31
N THR A 260 3.96 3.98 -6.01
CA THR A 260 5.32 4.20 -6.54
C THR A 260 5.33 4.09 -8.07
N LEU A 261 4.62 3.10 -8.63
CA LEU A 261 4.51 2.93 -10.08
C LEU A 261 3.74 4.10 -10.71
N ALA A 262 2.59 4.48 -10.13
CA ALA A 262 1.79 5.61 -10.65
C ALA A 262 2.60 6.91 -10.74
N ALA A 263 3.48 7.19 -9.77
CA ALA A 263 4.31 8.38 -9.75
C ALA A 263 5.33 8.47 -10.93
N ILE A 264 5.71 7.33 -11.51
CA ILE A 264 6.69 7.27 -12.59
C ILE A 264 6.22 8.03 -13.83
N LEU A 265 4.92 7.96 -14.13
CA LEU A 265 4.36 8.57 -15.35
C LEU A 265 4.63 10.07 -15.40
N GLY A 266 4.31 10.80 -14.34
CA GLY A 266 4.54 12.23 -14.25
C GLY A 266 6.04 12.61 -14.26
N ILE A 267 6.88 11.79 -13.63
CA ILE A 267 8.35 11.99 -13.62
C ILE A 267 8.92 11.86 -15.03
N VAL A 268 8.55 10.80 -15.77
CA VAL A 268 9.03 10.56 -17.14
C VAL A 268 8.54 11.64 -18.11
N LEU A 269 7.31 12.13 -17.92
CA LEU A 269 6.77 13.25 -18.71
C LEU A 269 7.36 14.60 -18.32
N GLY A 270 8.02 14.71 -17.15
CA GLY A 270 8.46 16.00 -16.60
C GLY A 270 7.32 16.90 -16.15
N THR A 271 6.13 16.34 -15.91
CA THR A 271 4.93 17.05 -15.44
C THR A 271 4.76 17.01 -13.92
N ALA A 272 5.45 16.11 -13.25
CA ALA A 272 5.50 15.99 -11.79
C ALA A 272 6.94 15.67 -11.34
N SER A 273 7.31 16.17 -10.18
CA SER A 273 8.61 15.94 -9.55
C SER A 273 8.64 14.73 -8.62
N GLY A 274 7.51 14.02 -8.46
CA GLY A 274 7.40 12.93 -7.49
C GLY A 274 7.36 13.41 -6.03
N ASP A 275 7.04 14.68 -5.82
CA ASP A 275 7.03 15.39 -4.54
C ASP A 275 5.68 15.37 -3.82
N THR A 276 4.69 14.63 -4.34
CA THR A 276 3.41 14.38 -3.67
C THR A 276 3.35 12.97 -3.09
N LYS A 277 2.46 12.75 -2.14
CA LYS A 277 2.14 11.45 -1.57
C LYS A 277 0.65 11.33 -1.28
N LEU A 278 0.13 10.10 -1.42
CA LEU A 278 -1.23 9.77 -1.02
C LEU A 278 -1.29 9.45 0.47
N PHE A 279 -2.31 9.99 1.12
CA PHE A 279 -2.65 9.70 2.51
C PHE A 279 -4.09 9.20 2.61
N CYS A 280 -4.29 8.16 3.42
CA CYS A 280 -5.60 7.58 3.72
C CYS A 280 -6.07 8.08 5.07
N LEU A 281 -7.10 8.93 5.11
CA LEU A 281 -7.66 9.45 6.35
C LEU A 281 -8.92 8.70 6.73
N SER A 282 -8.99 8.26 7.99
CA SER A 282 -10.13 7.54 8.56
C SER A 282 -10.30 7.82 10.05
N GLY A 283 -11.41 7.35 10.63
CA GLY A 283 -11.75 7.58 12.04
C GLY A 283 -12.57 8.85 12.24
N ALA A 284 -12.31 9.58 13.33
CA ALA A 284 -13.05 10.78 13.72
C ALA A 284 -12.58 12.02 12.93
N ILE A 285 -12.83 12.04 11.64
CA ILE A 285 -12.47 13.11 10.71
C ILE A 285 -13.68 13.50 9.84
N GLY A 286 -13.84 14.78 9.56
CA GLY A 286 -15.00 15.30 8.87
C GLY A 286 -15.23 14.71 7.47
N ARG A 287 -14.17 14.47 6.70
CA ARG A 287 -14.23 13.88 5.35
C ARG A 287 -13.19 12.77 5.20
N PRO A 288 -13.49 11.53 5.63
CA PRO A 288 -12.61 10.38 5.40
C PRO A 288 -12.38 10.14 3.89
N GLY A 289 -11.16 9.74 3.49
CA GLY A 289 -10.85 9.49 2.09
C GLY A 289 -9.36 9.45 1.79
N VAL A 290 -9.01 9.43 0.50
CA VAL A 290 -7.63 9.51 0.02
C VAL A 290 -7.32 10.94 -0.39
N TYR A 291 -6.22 11.47 0.12
CA TYR A 291 -5.73 12.82 -0.13
C TYR A 291 -4.36 12.77 -0.77
N GLU A 292 -4.18 13.49 -1.87
CA GLU A 292 -2.87 13.74 -2.46
C GLU A 292 -2.37 15.10 -1.99
N VAL A 293 -1.26 15.12 -1.27
CA VAL A 293 -0.65 16.38 -0.79
C VAL A 293 0.85 16.40 -1.06
N PRO A 294 1.45 17.58 -1.26
CA PRO A 294 2.90 17.72 -1.36
C PRO A 294 3.61 17.24 -0.10
N PHE A 295 4.80 16.69 -0.25
CA PHE A 295 5.70 16.50 0.90
C PHE A 295 5.98 17.85 1.57
N GLY A 296 5.94 17.87 2.89
CA GLY A 296 6.10 19.09 3.67
C GLY A 296 4.78 19.66 4.19
N THR A 297 3.64 19.27 3.65
CA THR A 297 2.33 19.51 4.29
C THR A 297 2.38 18.95 5.71
N SER A 298 1.95 19.73 6.70
CA SER A 298 1.93 19.27 8.10
C SER A 298 0.75 18.32 8.35
N LEU A 299 0.85 17.53 9.42
CA LEU A 299 -0.25 16.65 9.81
C LEU A 299 -1.51 17.48 10.14
N ARG A 300 -1.36 18.65 10.77
CA ARG A 300 -2.47 19.56 11.05
C ARG A 300 -3.17 20.04 9.78
N GLU A 301 -2.39 20.54 8.80
CA GLU A 301 -2.94 20.98 7.51
C GLU A 301 -3.69 19.86 6.79
N LEU A 302 -3.18 18.62 6.85
CA LEU A 302 -3.85 17.46 6.28
C LEU A 302 -5.18 17.15 6.99
N LEU A 303 -5.23 17.25 8.33
CA LEU A 303 -6.48 17.08 9.09
C LEU A 303 -7.49 18.18 8.77
N ASP A 304 -7.04 19.45 8.68
CA ASP A 304 -7.88 20.58 8.34
C ASP A 304 -8.45 20.46 6.92
N LEU A 305 -7.62 20.04 5.96
CA LEU A 305 -8.02 19.74 4.58
C LEU A 305 -9.14 18.69 4.54
N ALA A 306 -9.08 17.71 5.44
CA ALA A 306 -10.11 16.67 5.57
C ALA A 306 -11.35 17.11 6.38
N GLY A 307 -11.53 18.41 6.61
CA GLY A 307 -12.70 18.98 7.27
C GLY A 307 -12.61 19.02 8.80
N GLY A 308 -11.40 18.83 9.32
CA GLY A 308 -11.12 18.85 10.76
C GLY A 308 -11.58 17.60 11.50
N VAL A 309 -11.21 17.52 12.76
CA VAL A 309 -11.55 16.40 13.64
C VAL A 309 -13.02 16.50 14.08
N ASP A 310 -13.71 15.39 14.07
CA ASP A 310 -15.07 15.27 14.61
C ASP A 310 -15.01 15.02 16.13
N GLY A 311 -15.30 16.05 16.92
CA GLY A 311 -15.16 16.04 18.37
C GLY A 311 -13.79 16.53 18.86
N GLU A 312 -13.46 16.21 20.11
CA GLU A 312 -12.17 16.57 20.74
C GLU A 312 -11.10 15.53 20.34
N LEU A 313 -10.00 15.99 19.77
CA LEU A 313 -8.91 15.11 19.33
C LEU A 313 -8.21 14.44 20.53
N GLN A 314 -8.17 13.13 20.54
CA GLN A 314 -7.48 12.34 21.57
C GLN A 314 -6.13 11.77 21.08
N ALA A 315 -6.09 11.24 19.85
CA ALA A 315 -4.89 10.62 19.30
C ALA A 315 -4.93 10.56 17.78
N VAL A 316 -3.76 10.54 17.14
CA VAL A 316 -3.59 10.28 15.71
C VAL A 316 -2.57 9.16 15.52
N LEU A 317 -2.94 8.11 14.81
CA LEU A 317 -2.02 7.04 14.41
C LEU A 317 -1.60 7.24 12.97
N VAL A 318 -0.29 7.40 12.72
CA VAL A 318 0.28 7.59 11.39
C VAL A 318 1.08 6.35 10.99
N GLY A 319 0.87 5.87 9.77
CA GLY A 319 1.58 4.71 9.21
C GLY A 319 0.83 3.37 9.35
N GLY A 320 -0.41 3.41 9.82
CA GLY A 320 -1.23 2.20 10.02
C GLY A 320 -0.86 1.43 11.30
N ALA A 321 -1.21 0.15 11.37
CA ALA A 321 -0.91 -0.69 12.53
C ALA A 321 0.60 -0.81 12.82
N ALA A 322 1.43 -0.77 11.77
CA ALA A 322 2.90 -0.75 11.84
C ALA A 322 3.47 0.64 12.13
N GLY A 323 2.62 1.65 12.29
CA GLY A 323 3.01 3.04 12.57
C GLY A 323 3.02 3.38 14.05
N SER A 324 2.98 4.69 14.34
CA SER A 324 3.07 5.22 15.70
C SER A 324 1.97 6.24 15.99
N PHE A 325 1.48 6.26 17.21
CA PHE A 325 0.68 7.38 17.71
C PHE A 325 1.56 8.61 17.85
N ILE A 326 1.05 9.74 17.35
CA ILE A 326 1.75 11.02 17.33
C ILE A 326 1.32 11.84 18.56
N ASP A 327 2.28 12.41 19.25
CA ASP A 327 2.02 13.39 20.29
C ASP A 327 1.34 14.63 19.68
N LEU A 328 0.27 15.11 20.31
CA LEU A 328 -0.52 16.24 19.79
C LEU A 328 0.29 17.54 19.69
N ASP A 329 1.40 17.65 20.43
CA ASP A 329 2.36 18.76 20.30
C ASP A 329 3.13 18.71 18.97
N HIS A 330 3.09 17.58 18.24
CA HIS A 330 3.77 17.37 16.96
C HIS A 330 2.85 17.41 15.74
N LEU A 331 1.61 17.91 15.86
CA LEU A 331 0.68 18.02 14.72
C LEU A 331 1.20 18.93 13.60
N ASP A 332 2.08 19.88 13.91
CA ASP A 332 2.70 20.78 12.94
C ASP A 332 3.97 20.20 12.27
N THR A 333 4.29 18.93 12.56
CA THR A 333 5.41 18.23 11.90
C THR A 333 5.08 18.01 10.42
N ALA A 334 6.04 18.36 9.56
CA ALA A 334 5.92 18.14 8.13
C ALA A 334 5.87 16.65 7.79
N LEU A 335 4.94 16.27 6.92
CA LEU A 335 4.79 14.90 6.44
C LEU A 335 5.87 14.58 5.40
N THR A 336 7.11 14.46 5.88
CA THR A 336 8.27 13.97 5.14
C THR A 336 8.88 12.77 5.87
N PHE A 337 9.62 11.93 5.17
CA PHE A 337 10.27 10.76 5.79
C PHE A 337 11.22 11.19 6.90
N ASP A 338 12.00 12.25 6.67
CA ASP A 338 13.04 12.70 7.60
C ASP A 338 12.44 13.43 8.83
N ALA A 339 11.44 14.30 8.64
CA ALA A 339 10.79 15.00 9.74
C ALA A 339 10.01 14.04 10.66
N MET A 340 9.31 13.05 10.08
CA MET A 340 8.63 12.04 10.88
C MET A 340 9.61 11.14 11.64
N ALA A 341 10.72 10.76 11.02
CA ALA A 341 11.78 10.00 11.71
C ALA A 341 12.39 10.77 12.87
N ALA A 342 12.53 12.11 12.77
CA ALA A 342 13.07 12.95 13.82
C ALA A 342 12.21 12.97 15.10
N ILE A 343 10.91 12.74 14.99
CA ILE A 343 9.99 12.59 16.14
C ILE A 343 9.76 11.12 16.56
N GLY A 344 10.52 10.18 15.96
CA GLY A 344 10.40 8.75 16.24
C GLY A 344 9.19 8.08 15.61
N ALA A 345 8.68 8.64 14.52
CA ALA A 345 7.54 8.11 13.77
C ALA A 345 7.91 7.80 12.31
N SER A 346 7.00 7.20 11.56
CA SER A 346 7.15 6.90 10.14
C SER A 346 5.89 7.28 9.38
N LEU A 347 6.04 7.76 8.14
CA LEU A 347 4.89 7.93 7.24
C LEU A 347 4.23 6.59 6.89
N GLY A 348 5.00 5.50 6.94
CA GLY A 348 4.53 4.18 6.58
C GLY A 348 3.90 4.15 5.18
N SER A 349 2.76 3.49 5.09
CA SER A 349 1.94 3.42 3.87
C SER A 349 1.18 4.73 3.56
N GLY A 350 1.12 5.68 4.52
CA GLY A 350 0.31 6.89 4.42
C GLY A 350 -1.07 6.79 5.08
N ALA A 351 -1.31 5.76 5.89
CA ALA A 351 -2.53 5.69 6.71
C ALA A 351 -2.46 6.69 7.85
N VAL A 352 -3.55 7.43 8.06
CA VAL A 352 -3.76 8.38 9.17
C VAL A 352 -5.11 8.06 9.80
N MET A 353 -5.09 7.53 11.01
CA MET A 353 -6.31 7.18 11.74
C MET A 353 -6.48 8.15 12.91
N VAL A 354 -7.63 8.82 12.95
CA VAL A 354 -7.95 9.88 13.92
C VAL A 354 -8.88 9.32 14.98
N PHE A 355 -8.56 9.54 16.24
CA PHE A 355 -9.33 9.11 17.40
C PHE A 355 -9.74 10.36 18.20
N ASN A 356 -11.03 10.50 18.50
CA ASN A 356 -11.55 11.53 19.38
C ASN A 356 -11.72 11.01 20.82
N ALA A 357 -12.14 11.89 21.72
CA ALA A 357 -12.29 11.60 23.14
C ALA A 357 -13.30 10.46 23.45
N ASP A 358 -14.18 10.10 22.50
CA ASP A 358 -15.14 9.01 22.66
C ASP A 358 -14.52 7.64 22.32
N ALA A 359 -13.29 7.59 21.78
CA ALA A 359 -12.66 6.36 21.38
C ALA A 359 -12.11 5.56 22.57
N ASP A 360 -12.43 4.27 22.63
CA ASP A 360 -11.79 3.33 23.56
C ASP A 360 -10.39 2.97 23.04
N MET A 361 -9.38 3.73 23.48
CA MET A 361 -7.99 3.54 23.07
C MET A 361 -7.43 2.19 23.52
N GLY A 362 -7.83 1.71 24.69
CA GLY A 362 -7.44 0.37 25.16
C GLY A 362 -7.91 -0.73 24.20
N ALA A 363 -9.16 -0.66 23.76
CA ALA A 363 -9.69 -1.59 22.77
C ALA A 363 -9.04 -1.42 21.39
N ALA A 364 -8.75 -0.17 20.96
CA ALA A 364 -8.10 0.10 19.68
C ALA A 364 -6.68 -0.48 19.62
N VAL A 365 -5.85 -0.21 20.63
CA VAL A 365 -4.46 -0.71 20.69
C VAL A 365 -4.41 -2.23 20.83
N ARG A 366 -5.35 -2.83 21.60
CA ARG A 366 -5.46 -4.29 21.66
C ARG A 366 -5.82 -4.92 20.32
N ARG A 367 -6.69 -4.31 19.51
CA ARG A 367 -6.98 -4.80 18.15
C ARG A 367 -5.77 -4.73 17.25
N ILE A 368 -4.92 -3.70 17.39
CA ILE A 368 -3.65 -3.62 16.66
C ILE A 368 -2.70 -4.76 17.08
N ALA A 369 -2.56 -5.03 18.37
CA ALA A 369 -1.74 -6.14 18.85
C ALA A 369 -2.28 -7.51 18.36
N ALA A 370 -3.60 -7.71 18.40
CA ALA A 370 -4.26 -8.91 17.88
C ALA A 370 -4.03 -9.07 16.36
N PHE A 371 -4.09 -7.99 15.59
CA PHE A 371 -3.79 -8.00 14.15
C PHE A 371 -2.39 -8.59 13.87
N PHE A 372 -1.35 -8.12 14.56
CA PHE A 372 0.00 -8.66 14.37
C PHE A 372 0.16 -10.12 14.80
N ARG A 373 -0.55 -10.54 15.87
CA ARG A 373 -0.62 -11.94 16.25
C ARG A 373 -1.23 -12.80 15.14
N ASP A 374 -2.36 -12.38 14.60
CA ASP A 374 -3.13 -13.14 13.61
C ASP A 374 -2.42 -13.18 12.24
N GLU A 375 -1.73 -12.10 11.87
CA GLU A 375 -1.01 -11.97 10.60
C GLU A 375 0.42 -12.53 10.64
N SER A 376 0.91 -12.94 11.80
CA SER A 376 2.22 -13.58 11.91
C SER A 376 2.26 -14.89 11.12
N CYS A 377 3.21 -15.03 10.18
CA CYS A 377 3.41 -16.28 9.44
C CYS A 377 3.90 -17.42 10.33
N GLY A 378 4.40 -17.12 11.55
CA GLY A 378 4.89 -18.09 12.51
C GLY A 378 6.30 -18.65 12.23
N GLN A 379 7.01 -18.16 11.22
CA GLN A 379 8.33 -18.66 10.83
C GLN A 379 9.39 -18.39 11.92
N CYS A 380 9.53 -17.15 12.37
CA CYS A 380 10.52 -16.79 13.39
C CYS A 380 9.92 -16.72 14.81
N VAL A 381 10.68 -17.19 15.79
CA VAL A 381 10.24 -17.26 17.19
C VAL A 381 9.90 -15.88 17.79
N PRO A 382 10.70 -14.81 17.58
CA PRO A 382 10.41 -13.51 18.16
C PRO A 382 9.03 -13.00 17.77
N CYS A 383 8.66 -13.06 16.50
CA CYS A 383 7.35 -12.66 16.01
C CYS A 383 6.25 -13.62 16.49
N ARG A 384 6.39 -14.93 16.25
CA ARG A 384 5.37 -15.92 16.60
C ARG A 384 4.97 -15.93 18.08
N VAL A 385 5.95 -15.79 18.98
CA VAL A 385 5.74 -15.79 20.42
C VAL A 385 5.55 -14.37 20.96
N GLY A 386 6.35 -13.42 20.48
CA GLY A 386 6.35 -12.04 20.96
C GLY A 386 5.03 -11.32 20.74
N THR A 387 4.39 -11.48 19.57
CA THR A 387 3.08 -10.87 19.30
C THR A 387 1.98 -11.38 20.21
N VAL A 388 1.97 -12.68 20.54
CA VAL A 388 1.03 -13.28 21.51
C VAL A 388 1.29 -12.71 22.90
N ARG A 389 2.55 -12.68 23.34
CA ARG A 389 2.91 -12.16 24.67
C ARG A 389 2.65 -10.67 24.81
N GLN A 390 2.86 -9.90 23.74
CA GLN A 390 2.52 -8.47 23.69
C GLN A 390 1.03 -8.25 23.91
N GLU A 391 0.16 -8.99 23.22
CA GLU A 391 -1.29 -8.88 23.39
C GLU A 391 -1.73 -9.26 24.81
N GLU A 392 -1.18 -10.35 25.39
CA GLU A 392 -1.45 -10.78 26.74
C GLU A 392 -1.01 -9.73 27.79
N ALA A 393 0.20 -9.15 27.64
CA ALA A 393 0.70 -8.10 28.52
C ALA A 393 -0.17 -6.83 28.41
N LEU A 394 -0.52 -6.44 27.19
CA LEU A 394 -1.39 -5.30 26.94
C LEU A 394 -2.79 -5.49 27.54
N ALA A 395 -3.35 -6.71 27.48
CA ALA A 395 -4.63 -7.02 28.10
C ALA A 395 -4.58 -6.86 29.64
N ARG A 396 -3.46 -7.26 30.27
CA ARG A 396 -3.24 -7.05 31.72
C ARG A 396 -3.05 -5.58 32.06
N MET A 397 -2.30 -4.83 31.21
CA MET A 397 -2.09 -3.37 31.40
C MET A 397 -3.43 -2.62 31.36
N VAL A 398 -4.28 -2.88 30.37
CA VAL A 398 -5.64 -2.29 30.30
C VAL A 398 -6.50 -2.71 31.49
N GLY A 399 -6.24 -3.89 32.07
CA GLY A 399 -6.85 -4.36 33.31
C GLY A 399 -6.26 -3.77 34.60
N GLY A 400 -5.30 -2.84 34.50
CA GLY A 400 -4.71 -2.10 35.63
C GLY A 400 -3.38 -2.66 36.17
N SER A 401 -2.75 -3.64 35.51
CA SER A 401 -1.41 -4.13 35.87
C SER A 401 -0.32 -3.21 35.26
N ASP A 402 0.80 -3.09 35.94
CA ASP A 402 1.98 -2.43 35.35
C ASP A 402 2.77 -3.45 34.51
N GLU A 403 2.70 -3.30 33.21
CA GLU A 403 3.35 -4.18 32.22
C GLU A 403 4.33 -3.42 31.30
N ALA A 404 4.65 -2.17 31.64
CA ALA A 404 5.45 -1.29 30.76
C ALA A 404 6.84 -1.88 30.46
N GLU A 405 7.55 -2.41 31.46
CA GLU A 405 8.85 -3.05 31.30
C GLU A 405 8.78 -4.31 30.40
N VAL A 406 7.77 -5.15 30.65
CA VAL A 406 7.55 -6.37 29.85
C VAL A 406 7.25 -6.03 28.38
N LEU A 407 6.42 -5.02 28.12
CA LEU A 407 6.13 -4.55 26.77
C LEU A 407 7.37 -3.97 26.08
N ALA A 408 8.24 -3.27 26.82
CA ALA A 408 9.50 -2.73 26.27
C ALA A 408 10.49 -3.85 25.90
N ASP A 409 10.64 -4.87 26.74
CA ASP A 409 11.50 -6.03 26.46
C ASP A 409 10.99 -6.84 25.24
N LEU A 410 9.68 -7.03 25.15
CA LEU A 410 9.07 -7.69 23.99
C LEU A 410 9.28 -6.88 22.71
N ALA A 411 9.13 -5.54 22.77
CA ALA A 411 9.37 -4.66 21.64
C ALA A 411 10.83 -4.75 21.15
N ALA A 412 11.79 -4.77 22.06
CA ALA A 412 13.21 -4.94 21.72
C ALA A 412 13.46 -6.31 21.04
N ALA A 413 12.92 -7.39 21.59
CA ALA A 413 13.05 -8.72 21.01
C ALA A 413 12.38 -8.83 19.62
N LEU A 414 11.20 -8.26 19.44
CA LEU A 414 10.48 -8.21 18.16
C LEU A 414 11.30 -7.44 17.12
N ARG A 415 11.76 -6.24 17.45
CA ARG A 415 12.52 -5.36 16.55
C ARG A 415 13.85 -5.99 16.12
N ASP A 416 14.61 -6.51 17.08
CA ASP A 416 16.02 -6.87 16.86
C ASP A 416 16.20 -8.29 16.34
N ALA A 417 15.22 -9.20 16.54
CA ALA A 417 15.36 -10.62 16.20
C ALA A 417 14.31 -11.16 15.23
N SER A 418 13.31 -10.37 14.79
CA SER A 418 12.40 -10.80 13.73
C SER A 418 13.06 -10.67 12.35
N ILE A 419 12.76 -11.62 11.46
CA ILE A 419 13.38 -11.67 10.12
C ILE A 419 12.78 -10.70 9.10
N CYS A 420 11.60 -10.12 9.37
CA CYS A 420 10.92 -9.21 8.44
C CYS A 420 10.24 -8.06 9.17
N GLY A 421 9.81 -7.04 8.39
CA GLY A 421 9.17 -5.83 8.88
C GLY A 421 7.92 -6.08 9.71
N LEU A 422 7.13 -7.14 9.44
CA LEU A 422 5.94 -7.44 10.22
C LEU A 422 6.29 -7.58 11.72
N GLY A 423 7.25 -8.46 12.06
CA GLY A 423 7.64 -8.64 13.45
C GLY A 423 8.43 -7.45 14.01
N GLN A 424 9.29 -6.84 13.18
CA GLN A 424 10.11 -5.69 13.61
C GLN A 424 9.28 -4.47 14.01
N LEU A 425 8.12 -4.26 13.38
CA LEU A 425 7.24 -3.11 13.60
C LEU A 425 6.00 -3.43 14.46
N ALA A 426 5.82 -4.69 14.87
CA ALA A 426 4.61 -5.14 15.57
C ALA A 426 4.37 -4.44 16.92
N ALA A 427 5.40 -3.83 17.50
CA ALA A 427 5.30 -3.15 18.79
C ALA A 427 5.17 -1.62 18.68
N GLU A 428 5.36 -1.01 17.52
CA GLU A 428 5.48 0.45 17.38
C GLU A 428 4.24 1.20 17.86
N ALA A 429 3.05 0.81 17.43
CA ALA A 429 1.80 1.43 17.88
C ALA A 429 1.56 1.21 19.38
N VAL A 430 1.90 0.02 19.91
CA VAL A 430 1.76 -0.28 21.34
C VAL A 430 2.71 0.58 22.17
N GLN A 431 4.00 0.67 21.77
CA GLN A 431 5.00 1.45 22.49
C GLN A 431 4.67 2.95 22.50
N SER A 432 4.23 3.49 21.36
CA SER A 432 3.82 4.90 21.29
C SER A 432 2.55 5.16 22.12
N ALA A 433 1.59 4.25 22.15
CA ALA A 433 0.38 4.36 22.99
C ALA A 433 0.72 4.34 24.50
N VAL A 434 1.65 3.48 24.92
CA VAL A 434 2.13 3.42 26.30
C VAL A 434 2.86 4.72 26.68
N LYS A 435 3.77 5.18 25.82
CA LYS A 435 4.53 6.42 26.02
C LYS A 435 3.62 7.65 26.15
N LEU A 436 2.56 7.72 25.36
CA LEU A 436 1.59 8.83 25.37
C LEU A 436 0.45 8.63 26.38
N GLU A 437 0.54 7.62 27.24
CA GLU A 437 -0.44 7.32 28.29
C GLU A 437 -1.89 7.10 27.79
N LEU A 438 -2.06 6.65 26.54
CA LEU A 438 -3.37 6.47 25.89
C LEU A 438 -4.20 5.27 26.43
N LEU A 439 -3.62 4.44 27.29
CA LEU A 439 -4.22 3.19 27.77
C LEU A 439 -4.87 3.31 29.15
N ARG A 440 -5.01 4.52 29.68
CA ARG A 440 -5.59 4.80 31.01
C ARG A 440 -7.09 5.00 30.95
#